data_1d3c1fa20183fcb5fad6c11dee5f04a1
#
_entry.id   1d3c1fa20183fcb5fad6c11dee5f04a1
#
_cell.length_a   1.000
_cell.length_b   1.000
_cell.length_c   1.000
_cell.angle_alpha   90.00
_cell.angle_beta   90.00
_cell.angle_gamma   90.00
#
_symmetry.space_group_name_H-M   'P 1'
#
loop_
_entity.id
_entity.type
_entity.pdbx_description
1 polymer ?
#
loop_
_entity_poly.entity_id
_entity_poly.type
_entity_poly.pdbx_seq_one_letter_code
_entity_poly.pdbx_strand_id
1 'polypeptide(L)'
;MSEIIKIGLTKNHNQEIIEVSEVDLIAGKGIVGDRHFKDYNDPFNQLSIIESENIDEYNFKNKLNIPHLNFRRNIVTKGISLNDLVEKKIKIGCVKLEVIDLCRPCRHLSEKLKRNDIIKEFLRKGGIRCQIINDG
;
A
#
# COMPACT_ATOMS: atom_id res chain seq x y z
N MET A 1 -10.34 15.64 5.79
CA MET A 1 -9.80 14.81 6.89
C MET A 1 -9.26 13.50 6.34
N SER A 2 -8.06 13.13 6.74
CA SER A 2 -7.47 11.88 6.27
C SER A 2 -7.91 10.70 7.12
N GLU A 3 -8.10 9.54 6.49
CA GLU A 3 -8.50 8.32 7.20
C GLU A 3 -7.99 7.08 6.49
N ILE A 4 -7.87 5.99 7.25
CA ILE A 4 -7.60 4.67 6.71
C ILE A 4 -8.95 4.01 6.46
N ILE A 5 -9.19 3.53 5.24
CA ILE A 5 -10.46 2.88 4.91
C ILE A 5 -10.35 1.37 4.77
N LYS A 6 -9.15 0.83 4.48
CA LYS A 6 -8.93 -0.61 4.41
C LYS A 6 -7.51 -0.96 4.79
N ILE A 7 -7.35 -2.14 5.41
CA ILE A 7 -6.05 -2.73 5.72
C ILE A 7 -6.03 -4.15 5.17
N GLY A 8 -4.94 -4.51 4.49
CA GLY A 8 -4.81 -5.83 3.92
C GLY A 8 -3.42 -6.40 4.08
N LEU A 9 -3.34 -7.72 4.12
CA LEU A 9 -2.07 -8.43 4.14
C LEU A 9 -2.14 -9.69 3.28
N THR A 10 -0.98 -10.16 2.86
CA THR A 10 -0.85 -11.36 2.04
C THR A 10 0.13 -12.29 2.76
N LYS A 11 -0.34 -13.49 3.13
CA LYS A 11 0.50 -14.43 3.88
C LYS A 11 1.63 -15.01 3.04
N ASN A 12 1.36 -15.32 1.78
CA ASN A 12 2.35 -15.91 0.88
C ASN A 12 2.31 -15.23 -0.49
N HIS A 13 3.43 -15.31 -1.20
CA HIS A 13 3.53 -14.79 -2.55
C HIS A 13 2.48 -15.46 -3.45
N ASN A 14 1.88 -14.70 -4.34
CA ASN A 14 0.81 -15.13 -5.27
C ASN A 14 -0.53 -15.48 -4.63
N GLN A 15 -0.68 -15.36 -3.32
CA GLN A 15 -2.00 -15.47 -2.69
C GLN A 15 -2.75 -14.14 -2.78
N GLU A 16 -4.07 -14.20 -2.65
CA GLU A 16 -4.89 -13.01 -2.61
C GLU A 16 -4.64 -12.25 -1.31
N ILE A 17 -4.80 -10.93 -1.37
CA ILE A 17 -4.70 -10.09 -0.18
C ILE A 17 -5.95 -10.28 0.67
N ILE A 18 -5.78 -10.33 1.98
CA ILE A 18 -6.86 -10.53 2.94
C ILE A 18 -7.11 -9.23 3.68
N GLU A 19 -8.38 -8.80 3.73
CA GLU A 19 -8.77 -7.63 4.52
C GLU A 19 -8.78 -7.98 6.00
N VAL A 20 -8.19 -7.10 6.83
CA VAL A 20 -8.18 -7.25 8.29
C VAL A 20 -8.59 -5.92 8.93
N SER A 21 -9.11 -5.98 10.15
CA SER A 21 -9.55 -4.78 10.88
C SER A 21 -8.41 -4.08 11.62
N GLU A 22 -7.36 -4.81 11.96
CA GLU A 22 -6.18 -4.26 12.63
C GLU A 22 -4.96 -5.12 12.36
N VAL A 23 -3.78 -4.53 12.50
CA VAL A 23 -2.50 -5.22 12.33
C VAL A 23 -1.50 -4.71 13.33
N ASP A 24 -0.47 -5.51 13.58
CA ASP A 24 0.69 -5.10 14.39
C ASP A 24 1.85 -4.77 13.46
N LEU A 25 2.47 -3.62 13.67
CA LEU A 25 3.64 -3.16 12.91
C LEU A 25 4.87 -3.24 13.80
N ILE A 26 5.94 -3.82 13.27
CA ILE A 26 7.20 -3.97 14.01
C ILE A 26 8.28 -3.15 13.31
N ALA A 27 8.93 -2.28 14.06
CA ALA A 27 9.97 -1.39 13.54
C ALA A 27 11.05 -2.17 12.80
N GLY A 28 11.34 -1.74 11.57
CA GLY A 28 12.36 -2.33 10.73
C GLY A 28 12.03 -3.71 10.15
N LYS A 29 10.85 -4.27 10.44
CA LYS A 29 10.48 -5.62 9.99
C LYS A 29 9.26 -5.67 9.09
N GLY A 30 8.19 -4.95 9.41
CA GLY A 30 6.98 -4.93 8.60
C GLY A 30 5.73 -5.24 9.40
N ILE A 31 4.71 -5.79 8.73
CA ILE A 31 3.42 -6.14 9.29
C ILE A 31 3.44 -7.60 9.70
N VAL A 32 3.13 -7.87 10.97
CA VAL A 32 3.04 -9.25 11.46
C VAL A 32 2.00 -10.02 10.65
N GLY A 33 2.41 -11.16 10.09
CA GLY A 33 1.54 -12.00 9.27
C GLY A 33 1.58 -11.70 7.77
N ASP A 34 2.23 -10.63 7.35
CA ASP A 34 2.39 -10.31 5.93
C ASP A 34 3.64 -10.98 5.35
N ARG A 35 3.58 -11.33 4.06
CA ARG A 35 4.70 -12.01 3.37
C ARG A 35 5.99 -11.21 3.33
N HIS A 36 5.91 -9.89 3.45
CA HIS A 36 7.08 -9.00 3.45
C HIS A 36 7.70 -8.81 4.84
N PHE A 37 7.14 -9.43 5.88
CA PHE A 37 7.71 -9.37 7.22
C PHE A 37 9.06 -10.09 7.22
N LYS A 38 10.13 -9.38 7.64
CA LYS A 38 11.50 -9.90 7.63
C LYS A 38 12.16 -9.68 8.99
N ASP A 39 13.06 -10.57 9.35
CA ASP A 39 13.87 -10.43 10.58
C ASP A 39 15.01 -9.45 10.42
N TYR A 40 15.23 -8.95 9.22
CA TYR A 40 16.23 -7.93 8.93
C TYR A 40 15.57 -6.70 8.32
N ASN A 41 16.25 -5.55 8.42
CA ASN A 41 15.71 -4.29 7.92
C ASN A 41 15.76 -4.23 6.40
N ASP A 42 14.58 -4.22 5.77
CA ASP A 42 14.41 -4.00 4.33
C ASP A 42 13.44 -2.83 4.15
N PRO A 43 13.95 -1.59 4.07
CA PRO A 43 13.09 -0.41 4.09
C PRO A 43 12.11 -0.31 2.92
N PHE A 44 12.36 -1.03 1.83
CA PHE A 44 11.51 -0.94 0.63
C PHE A 44 10.32 -1.90 0.65
N ASN A 45 10.24 -2.82 1.60
CA ASN A 45 9.20 -3.85 1.61
C ASN A 45 8.46 -3.99 2.94
N GLN A 46 8.53 -2.99 3.82
CA GLN A 46 7.87 -3.10 5.13
C GLN A 46 6.38 -2.79 5.06
N LEU A 47 5.99 -1.73 4.38
CA LEU A 47 4.61 -1.27 4.35
C LEU A 47 4.35 -0.48 3.07
N SER A 48 3.16 -0.69 2.49
CA SER A 48 2.72 0.07 1.31
C SER A 48 1.36 0.71 1.58
N ILE A 49 1.17 1.92 1.05
CA ILE A 49 -0.06 2.71 1.23
C ILE A 49 -0.48 3.26 -0.12
N ILE A 50 -1.78 3.21 -0.42
CA ILE A 50 -2.33 3.77 -1.67
C ILE A 50 -3.56 4.63 -1.37
N GLU A 51 -3.78 5.65 -2.19
CA GLU A 51 -4.97 6.50 -2.11
C GLU A 51 -6.16 5.82 -2.77
N SER A 52 -7.30 5.73 -2.05
CA SER A 52 -8.53 5.19 -2.63
C SER A 52 -9.01 6.04 -3.80
N GLU A 53 -8.78 7.35 -3.76
CA GLU A 53 -9.21 8.27 -4.81
C GLU A 53 -8.62 7.89 -6.18
N ASN A 54 -7.36 7.46 -6.20
CA ASN A 54 -6.72 7.05 -7.45
C ASN A 54 -7.33 5.77 -8.02
N ILE A 55 -7.70 4.83 -7.15
CA ILE A 55 -8.36 3.59 -7.55
C ILE A 55 -9.78 3.91 -8.05
N ASP A 56 -10.51 4.73 -7.30
CA ASP A 56 -11.89 5.08 -7.65
C ASP A 56 -11.95 5.84 -8.98
N GLU A 57 -11.00 6.74 -9.24
CA GLU A 57 -10.91 7.46 -10.50
C GLU A 57 -10.65 6.49 -11.67
N TYR A 58 -9.73 5.56 -11.49
CA TYR A 58 -9.43 4.55 -12.51
C TYR A 58 -10.66 3.69 -12.80
N ASN A 59 -11.35 3.23 -11.76
CA ASN A 59 -12.58 2.44 -11.91
C ASN A 59 -13.66 3.22 -12.64
N PHE A 60 -13.87 4.48 -12.26
CA PHE A 60 -14.88 5.32 -12.88
C PHE A 60 -14.58 5.56 -14.37
N LYS A 61 -13.33 5.91 -14.67
CA LYS A 61 -12.88 6.21 -16.04
C LYS A 61 -13.03 5.00 -16.97
N ASN A 62 -12.81 3.80 -16.45
CA ASN A 62 -12.84 2.57 -17.24
C ASN A 62 -14.10 1.74 -17.03
N LYS A 63 -15.08 2.24 -16.29
CA LYS A 63 -16.35 1.55 -15.99
C LYS A 63 -16.11 0.20 -15.32
N LEU A 64 -15.21 0.18 -14.33
CA LEU A 64 -14.82 -1.01 -13.59
C LEU A 64 -15.19 -0.88 -12.11
N ASN A 65 -15.13 -2.00 -11.39
CA ASN A 65 -15.38 -2.08 -9.95
C ASN A 65 -14.31 -2.91 -9.26
N ILE A 66 -13.04 -2.65 -9.54
CA ILE A 66 -11.93 -3.39 -8.93
C ILE A 66 -11.88 -3.03 -7.44
N PRO A 67 -11.97 -4.02 -6.51
CA PRO A 67 -11.84 -3.74 -5.08
C PRO A 67 -10.49 -3.10 -4.74
N HIS A 68 -10.50 -2.18 -3.78
CA HIS A 68 -9.30 -1.43 -3.41
C HIS A 68 -8.10 -2.34 -3.07
N LEU A 69 -8.33 -3.41 -2.30
CA LEU A 69 -7.24 -4.30 -1.89
C LEU A 69 -6.67 -5.15 -3.02
N ASN A 70 -7.38 -5.26 -4.15
CA ASN A 70 -6.83 -5.99 -5.30
C ASN A 70 -5.61 -5.30 -5.91
N PHE A 71 -5.37 -4.03 -5.58
CA PHE A 71 -4.15 -3.33 -5.97
C PHE A 71 -2.95 -3.71 -5.11
N ARG A 72 -3.15 -4.59 -4.12
CA ARG A 72 -2.13 -5.28 -3.35
C ARG A 72 -1.25 -4.36 -2.51
N ARG A 73 -1.81 -3.27 -2.02
CA ARG A 73 -1.18 -2.40 -1.03
C ARG A 73 -1.77 -2.69 0.34
N ASN A 74 -0.96 -2.54 1.38
CA ASN A 74 -1.37 -2.89 2.74
C ASN A 74 -2.42 -1.96 3.32
N ILE A 75 -2.31 -0.67 3.07
CA ILE A 75 -3.21 0.33 3.63
C ILE A 75 -3.80 1.16 2.49
N VAL A 76 -5.12 1.32 2.52
CA VAL A 76 -5.85 2.18 1.59
C VAL A 76 -6.35 3.37 2.36
N THR A 77 -6.00 4.57 1.90
CA THR A 77 -6.33 5.83 2.58
C THR A 77 -7.30 6.68 1.78
N LYS A 78 -7.86 7.69 2.44
CA LYS A 78 -8.70 8.70 1.84
C LYS A 78 -8.36 10.07 2.46
N GLY A 79 -8.35 11.09 1.63
CA GLY A 79 -8.21 12.47 2.10
C GLY A 79 -6.78 12.93 2.36
N ILE A 80 -5.76 12.21 1.82
CA ILE A 80 -4.36 12.60 1.99
C ILE A 80 -3.62 12.45 0.66
N SER A 81 -2.78 13.41 0.33
CA SER A 81 -1.96 13.40 -0.87
C SER A 81 -0.63 12.70 -0.57
N LEU A 82 -0.54 11.40 -0.85
CA LEU A 82 0.61 10.59 -0.48
C LEU A 82 1.89 10.98 -1.21
N ASN A 83 1.79 11.40 -2.48
CA ASN A 83 2.98 11.76 -3.26
C ASN A 83 3.77 12.91 -2.64
N ASP A 84 3.09 13.80 -1.92
CA ASP A 84 3.72 14.95 -1.27
C ASP A 84 4.49 14.56 -0.01
N LEU A 85 4.38 13.32 0.43
CA LEU A 85 4.98 12.84 1.67
C LEU A 85 6.31 12.10 1.46
N VAL A 86 6.74 11.90 0.21
CA VAL A 86 8.00 11.21 -0.08
C VAL A 86 9.16 11.92 0.64
N GLU A 87 10.02 11.12 1.29
CA GLU A 87 11.15 11.59 2.10
C GLU A 87 10.75 12.28 3.40
N LYS A 88 9.46 12.22 3.77
CA LYS A 88 8.95 12.79 5.03
C LYS A 88 8.62 11.70 6.02
N LYS A 89 8.46 12.10 7.28
CA LYS A 89 7.97 11.21 8.35
C LYS A 89 6.51 11.53 8.62
N ILE A 90 5.72 10.46 8.79
CA ILE A 90 4.28 10.58 9.05
C ILE A 90 3.90 9.70 10.24
N LYS A 91 2.70 9.89 10.75
CA LYS A 91 2.14 9.08 11.84
C LYS A 91 0.83 8.44 11.41
N ILE A 92 0.65 7.18 11.79
CA ILE A 92 -0.64 6.50 11.74
C ILE A 92 -0.91 5.99 13.15
N GLY A 93 -1.90 6.59 13.83
CA GLY A 93 -2.11 6.31 15.25
C GLY A 93 -0.87 6.65 16.05
N CYS A 94 -0.31 5.67 16.76
CA CYS A 94 0.92 5.84 17.54
C CYS A 94 2.18 5.43 16.77
N VAL A 95 2.05 4.96 15.54
CA VAL A 95 3.18 4.46 14.75
C VAL A 95 3.75 5.58 13.88
N LYS A 96 5.07 5.75 13.96
CA LYS A 96 5.79 6.66 13.08
C LYS A 96 6.35 5.90 11.89
N LEU A 97 6.19 6.49 10.72
CA LEU A 97 6.65 5.92 9.45
C LEU A 97 7.56 6.91 8.74
N GLU A 98 8.56 6.40 8.06
CA GLU A 98 9.33 7.20 7.11
C GLU A 98 8.95 6.80 5.69
N VAL A 99 8.52 7.75 4.90
CA VAL A 99 8.12 7.50 3.51
C VAL A 99 9.38 7.45 2.65
N ILE A 100 9.65 6.28 2.07
CA ILE A 100 10.89 6.04 1.31
C ILE A 100 10.75 6.56 -0.13
N ASP A 101 9.74 6.06 -0.86
CA ASP A 101 9.52 6.45 -2.24
C ASP A 101 8.11 6.09 -2.70
N LEU A 102 7.82 6.37 -3.97
CA LEU A 102 6.56 5.97 -4.59
C LEU A 102 6.60 4.47 -4.93
N CYS A 103 5.47 3.79 -4.70
CA CYS A 103 5.26 2.45 -5.24
C CYS A 103 5.08 2.55 -6.74
N ARG A 104 5.81 1.71 -7.48
CA ARG A 104 5.65 1.66 -8.93
C ARG A 104 4.75 0.49 -9.29
N PRO A 105 3.81 0.66 -10.23
CA PRO A 105 3.04 -0.46 -10.73
C PRO A 105 3.99 -1.41 -11.46
N CYS A 106 3.78 -2.71 -11.28
CA CYS A 106 4.65 -3.71 -11.88
C CYS A 106 3.86 -4.63 -12.80
N ARG A 107 4.60 -5.39 -13.60
CA ARG A 107 3.99 -6.36 -14.50
C ARG A 107 3.13 -7.38 -13.74
N HIS A 108 3.58 -7.80 -12.57
CA HIS A 108 2.84 -8.74 -11.73
C HIS A 108 1.46 -8.21 -11.37
N LEU A 109 1.35 -6.93 -10.97
CA LEU A 109 0.07 -6.30 -10.65
C LEU A 109 -0.81 -6.23 -11.90
N SER A 110 -0.24 -5.84 -13.04
CA SER A 110 -0.97 -5.78 -14.31
C SER A 110 -1.55 -7.14 -14.68
N GLU A 111 -0.80 -8.21 -14.50
CA GLU A 111 -1.25 -9.57 -14.77
C GLU A 111 -2.34 -10.01 -13.79
N LYS A 112 -2.19 -9.69 -12.51
CA LYS A 112 -3.19 -10.00 -11.48
C LYS A 112 -4.53 -9.33 -11.74
N LEU A 113 -4.52 -8.09 -12.20
CA LEU A 113 -5.73 -7.32 -12.51
C LEU A 113 -6.21 -7.57 -13.94
N LYS A 114 -5.43 -8.29 -14.75
CA LYS A 114 -5.73 -8.57 -16.17
C LYS A 114 -5.97 -7.29 -16.98
N ARG A 115 -5.14 -6.26 -16.71
CA ARG A 115 -5.24 -4.95 -17.35
C ARG A 115 -3.88 -4.49 -17.84
N ASN A 116 -3.74 -4.24 -19.13
CA ASN A 116 -2.48 -3.81 -19.75
C ASN A 116 -2.14 -2.36 -19.48
N ASP A 117 -3.12 -1.56 -19.07
CA ASP A 117 -2.94 -0.12 -18.84
C ASP A 117 -2.51 0.24 -17.42
N ILE A 118 -2.41 -0.73 -16.50
CA ILE A 118 -2.09 -0.48 -15.09
C ILE A 118 -0.74 0.21 -14.93
N ILE A 119 0.29 -0.24 -15.64
CA ILE A 119 1.63 0.34 -15.52
C ILE A 119 1.63 1.82 -15.90
N LYS A 120 0.96 2.16 -17.00
CA LYS A 120 0.86 3.53 -17.48
C LYS A 120 0.00 4.41 -16.57
N GLU A 121 -1.19 3.90 -16.22
CA GLU A 121 -2.18 4.68 -15.46
C GLU A 121 -1.75 4.94 -14.01
N PHE A 122 -1.00 4.03 -13.41
CA PHE A 122 -0.57 4.13 -12.01
C PHE A 122 0.91 4.48 -11.85
N LEU A 123 1.56 5.00 -12.88
CA LEU A 123 2.99 5.31 -12.81
C LEU A 123 3.34 6.26 -11.65
N ARG A 124 2.44 7.18 -11.29
CA ARG A 124 2.60 8.09 -10.15
C ARG A 124 1.41 8.03 -9.20
N LYS A 125 0.59 6.98 -9.28
CA LYS A 125 -0.62 6.82 -8.48
C LYS A 125 -0.66 5.50 -7.73
N GLY A 126 0.44 4.76 -7.75
CA GLY A 126 0.52 3.42 -7.14
C GLY A 126 0.71 3.43 -5.63
N GLY A 127 0.79 4.60 -5.00
CA GLY A 127 0.98 4.73 -3.57
C GLY A 127 2.43 4.94 -3.17
N ILE A 128 2.71 4.74 -1.89
CA ILE A 128 4.02 4.96 -1.29
C ILE A 128 4.50 3.73 -0.54
N ARG A 129 5.82 3.61 -0.39
CA ARG A 129 6.46 2.60 0.45
C ARG A 129 7.03 3.28 1.69
N CYS A 130 6.81 2.66 2.85
CA CYS A 130 7.21 3.23 4.13
C CYS A 130 8.04 2.26 4.94
N GLN A 131 8.96 2.83 5.73
CA GLN A 131 9.72 2.13 6.75
C GLN A 131 9.07 2.41 8.11
N ILE A 132 8.92 1.37 8.92
CA ILE A 132 8.29 1.48 10.24
C ILE A 132 9.36 1.87 11.25
N ILE A 133 9.16 2.99 11.96
CA ILE A 133 10.14 3.54 12.91
C ILE A 133 9.93 3.00 14.31
N ASN A 134 8.69 2.80 14.76
CA ASN A 134 8.39 2.23 16.07
C ASN A 134 7.23 1.25 15.97
N ASP A 135 7.18 0.34 16.95
CA ASP A 135 6.12 -0.68 16.99
C ASP A 135 4.76 -0.08 17.33
N GLY A 136 3.70 -0.73 16.82
CA GLY A 136 2.34 -0.31 17.12
C GLY A 136 1.26 -1.07 16.39
#